data_5766e60b35bd1ca1cef2a2391e1abe78
#
_entry.id   5766e60b35bd1ca1cef2a2391e1abe78
#
_cell.length_a   1.000
_cell.length_b   1.000
_cell.length_c   1.000
_cell.angle_alpha   90.00
_cell.angle_beta   90.00
_cell.angle_gamma   90.00
#
_symmetry.space_group_name_H-M   'P 1'
#
loop_
_entity.id
_entity.type
_entity.pdbx_description
1 polymer ?
#
loop_
_entity_poly.entity_id
_entity_poly.type
_entity_poly.pdbx_seq_one_letter_code
_entity_poly.pdbx_strand_id
1 'polypeptide(L)'
;MENDALAPLRDLIARQFRANGREPPIDGLVLTSVTTPTGPIHAVYRPSLCVVVQGSKTSMLGEHAYRYDAGKCLIASMEVPIRAEITGASPDRPYLAFSLALDPATISDLLLALGPGKDTAAAPIALAVHALEPALIDPLCRLLALCDRPRDLPILSPLIQREITWLLLNGPMGRALRQVGLAGSPMARIARAIACIRDSFADQLSIRKLADVAGMSPATFHRHFKAVTTMTPVQYQKQLRLQEARRLLLSGDADVARIGYAIGYESPSQFSREYRRLFGQPPGRDGQEIRRVLTPQIGA
;
A
#
# COMPACT_ATOMS: atom_id res chain seq x y z
N MET A 1 1.15 -29.41 20.74
CA MET A 1 1.36 -29.05 19.31
C MET A 1 0.33 -28.00 18.98
N GLU A 2 0.72 -26.72 19.05
CA GLU A 2 -0.12 -25.63 18.54
C GLU A 2 -0.39 -25.89 17.06
N ASN A 3 -1.65 -26.02 16.73
CA ASN A 3 -2.10 -26.18 15.34
C ASN A 3 -1.79 -24.84 14.65
N ASP A 4 -0.68 -24.76 13.93
CA ASP A 4 -0.26 -23.53 13.21
C ASP A 4 -1.25 -23.29 12.05
N ALA A 5 -2.32 -22.55 12.37
CA ALA A 5 -3.39 -22.21 11.43
C ALA A 5 -2.88 -21.46 10.19
N LEU A 6 -1.67 -20.87 10.26
CA LEU A 6 -1.05 -20.16 9.16
C LEU A 6 -0.17 -21.04 8.27
N ALA A 7 0.11 -22.28 8.67
CA ALA A 7 0.98 -23.17 7.91
C ALA A 7 0.54 -23.32 6.43
N PRO A 8 -0.76 -23.57 6.11
CA PRO A 8 -1.19 -23.66 4.71
C PRO A 8 -0.94 -22.40 3.90
N LEU A 9 -1.21 -21.22 4.48
CA LEU A 9 -0.95 -19.93 3.83
C LEU A 9 0.55 -19.70 3.61
N ARG A 10 1.37 -20.00 4.61
CA ARG A 10 2.83 -19.88 4.54
C ARG A 10 3.41 -20.73 3.41
N ASP A 11 3.01 -22.00 3.32
CA ASP A 11 3.48 -22.93 2.32
C ASP A 11 3.06 -22.51 0.90
N LEU A 12 1.81 -22.04 0.75
CA LEU A 12 1.29 -21.50 -0.51
C LEU A 12 2.07 -20.27 -0.95
N ILE A 13 2.29 -19.29 -0.08
CA ILE A 13 3.05 -18.07 -0.40
C ILE A 13 4.47 -18.43 -0.82
N ALA A 14 5.16 -19.29 -0.05
CA ALA A 14 6.52 -19.69 -0.36
C ALA A 14 6.60 -20.42 -1.71
N ARG A 15 5.64 -21.29 -2.00
CA ARG A 15 5.54 -22.03 -3.27
C ARG A 15 5.26 -21.08 -4.43
N GLN A 16 4.25 -20.23 -4.31
CA GLN A 16 3.86 -19.30 -5.38
C GLN A 16 4.93 -18.23 -5.63
N PHE A 17 5.62 -17.77 -4.59
CA PHE A 17 6.73 -16.84 -4.77
C PHE A 17 7.90 -17.48 -5.56
N ARG A 18 8.20 -18.76 -5.32
CA ARG A 18 9.23 -19.49 -6.09
C ARG A 18 8.82 -19.70 -7.55
N ALA A 19 7.54 -19.96 -7.81
CA ALA A 19 7.03 -20.24 -9.15
C ALA A 19 6.81 -18.96 -9.98
N ASN A 20 6.28 -17.90 -9.39
CA ASN A 20 5.78 -16.71 -10.09
C ASN A 20 6.50 -15.41 -9.67
N GLY A 21 7.43 -15.48 -8.71
CA GLY A 21 8.06 -14.29 -8.16
C GLY A 21 7.09 -13.44 -7.33
N ARG A 22 7.32 -12.14 -7.36
CA ARG A 22 6.57 -11.16 -6.58
C ARG A 22 5.13 -10.96 -7.07
N GLU A 23 4.89 -11.06 -8.35
CA GLU A 23 3.62 -10.75 -8.99
C GLU A 23 3.03 -12.01 -9.65
N PRO A 24 2.27 -12.82 -8.89
CA PRO A 24 1.59 -13.97 -9.44
C PRO A 24 0.43 -13.55 -10.37
N PRO A 25 -0.14 -14.47 -11.18
CA PRO A 25 -1.12 -14.16 -12.20
C PRO A 25 -2.53 -13.84 -11.62
N ILE A 26 -2.61 -13.11 -10.53
CA ILE A 26 -3.84 -12.62 -9.91
C ILE A 26 -3.73 -11.11 -9.75
N ASP A 27 -4.62 -10.39 -10.40
CA ASP A 27 -4.61 -8.93 -10.35
C ASP A 27 -4.69 -8.40 -8.91
N GLY A 28 -3.79 -7.48 -8.59
CA GLY A 28 -3.72 -6.85 -7.29
C GLY A 28 -3.10 -7.71 -6.18
N LEU A 29 -2.66 -8.94 -6.48
CA LEU A 29 -1.94 -9.79 -5.54
C LEU A 29 -0.42 -9.59 -5.69
N VAL A 30 0.25 -9.27 -4.58
CA VAL A 30 1.70 -9.12 -4.51
C VAL A 30 2.25 -9.99 -3.39
N LEU A 31 3.19 -10.85 -3.71
CA LEU A 31 3.87 -11.71 -2.74
C LEU A 31 5.18 -11.06 -2.28
N THR A 32 5.58 -11.31 -1.06
CA THR A 32 6.84 -10.84 -0.50
C THR A 32 7.56 -11.97 0.23
N SER A 33 8.79 -12.24 -0.17
CA SER A 33 9.71 -13.15 0.52
C SER A 33 11.06 -12.44 0.68
N VAL A 34 11.51 -12.28 1.91
CA VAL A 34 12.77 -11.57 2.23
C VAL A 34 13.50 -12.34 3.31
N THR A 35 14.79 -12.62 3.08
CA THR A 35 15.62 -13.45 3.95
C THR A 35 16.48 -12.66 4.94
N THR A 36 16.50 -11.33 4.81
CA THR A 36 17.29 -10.44 5.68
C THR A 36 16.45 -9.22 6.06
N PRO A 37 16.63 -8.63 7.25
CA PRO A 37 16.01 -7.36 7.59
C PRO A 37 16.34 -6.30 6.54
N THR A 38 15.37 -5.43 6.27
CA THR A 38 15.58 -4.34 5.30
C THR A 38 15.78 -3.02 6.01
N GLY A 39 16.54 -2.13 5.38
CA GLY A 39 16.46 -0.72 5.70
C GLY A 39 15.10 -0.12 5.34
N PRO A 40 14.95 1.22 5.51
CA PRO A 40 13.71 1.92 5.20
C PRO A 40 13.29 1.76 3.73
N ILE A 41 12.10 1.20 3.52
CA ILE A 41 11.44 1.07 2.21
C ILE A 41 10.38 2.18 2.12
N HIS A 42 10.53 3.08 1.18
CA HIS A 42 9.52 4.11 0.89
C HIS A 42 8.60 3.61 -0.22
N ALA A 43 7.30 3.59 0.05
CA ALA A 43 6.29 3.09 -0.86
C ALA A 43 4.98 3.91 -0.75
N VAL A 44 4.13 3.79 -1.75
CA VAL A 44 2.74 4.26 -1.67
C VAL A 44 1.85 3.04 -1.49
N TYR A 45 1.18 2.96 -0.36
CA TYR A 45 0.13 1.95 -0.16
C TYR A 45 -1.13 2.42 -0.87
N ARG A 46 -1.76 1.50 -1.58
CA ARG A 46 -3.10 1.65 -2.15
C ARG A 46 -4.10 0.89 -1.28
N PRO A 47 -5.41 1.09 -1.46
CA PRO A 47 -6.40 0.28 -0.77
C PRO A 47 -6.05 -1.21 -0.90
N SER A 48 -5.71 -1.85 0.21
CA SER A 48 -5.21 -3.22 0.21
C SER A 48 -5.29 -3.87 1.59
N LEU A 49 -5.37 -5.21 1.57
CA LEU A 49 -5.15 -6.09 2.70
C LEU A 49 -3.70 -6.61 2.63
N CYS A 50 -2.87 -6.31 3.62
CA CYS A 50 -1.53 -6.87 3.76
C CYS A 50 -1.52 -7.89 4.90
N VAL A 51 -1.17 -9.14 4.65
CA VAL A 51 -1.11 -10.21 5.66
C VAL A 51 0.31 -10.70 5.83
N VAL A 52 0.77 -10.77 7.07
CA VAL A 52 2.05 -11.37 7.43
C VAL A 52 1.81 -12.78 7.95
N VAL A 53 2.44 -13.77 7.33
CA VAL A 53 2.36 -15.17 7.75
C VAL A 53 3.64 -15.67 8.43
N GLN A 54 4.76 -14.95 8.26
CA GLN A 54 6.03 -15.22 8.92
C GLN A 54 6.88 -13.95 9.02
N GLY A 55 7.56 -13.78 10.13
CA GLY A 55 8.40 -12.60 10.40
C GLY A 55 7.60 -11.40 10.89
N SER A 56 8.16 -10.21 10.76
CA SER A 56 7.54 -8.96 11.22
C SER A 56 7.92 -7.76 10.34
N LYS A 57 7.01 -6.79 10.29
CA LYS A 57 7.17 -5.53 9.55
C LYS A 57 6.66 -4.36 10.37
N THR A 58 7.30 -3.23 10.22
CA THR A 58 6.81 -1.95 10.75
C THR A 58 6.55 -1.01 9.58
N SER A 59 5.35 -0.43 9.53
CA SER A 59 4.98 0.61 8.56
C SER A 59 4.74 1.92 9.29
N MET A 60 5.33 3.00 8.81
CA MET A 60 5.21 4.35 9.37
C MET A 60 4.36 5.21 8.44
N LEU A 61 3.32 5.84 8.99
CA LEU A 61 2.55 6.88 8.33
C LEU A 61 2.71 8.17 9.14
N GLY A 62 3.50 9.11 8.63
CA GLY A 62 3.98 10.23 9.42
C GLY A 62 4.77 9.76 10.63
N GLU A 63 4.35 10.14 11.84
CA GLU A 63 4.98 9.73 13.10
C GLU A 63 4.35 8.47 13.71
N HIS A 64 3.28 7.94 13.12
CA HIS A 64 2.57 6.77 13.65
C HIS A 64 3.19 5.48 13.13
N ALA A 65 3.58 4.60 14.07
CA ALA A 65 4.15 3.29 13.77
C ALA A 65 3.07 2.19 13.86
N TYR A 66 2.97 1.39 12.82
CA TYR A 66 2.12 0.22 12.70
C TYR A 66 3.00 -1.01 12.63
N ARG A 67 3.15 -1.72 13.75
CA ARG A 67 3.91 -2.97 13.80
C ARG A 67 2.98 -4.17 13.70
N TYR A 68 3.29 -5.08 12.81
CA TYR A 68 2.55 -6.31 12.62
C TYR A 68 3.46 -7.48 12.24
N ASP A 69 3.12 -8.65 12.73
CA ASP A 69 3.86 -9.90 12.67
C ASP A 69 2.94 -11.04 12.21
N ALA A 70 3.44 -12.27 12.25
CA ALA A 70 2.69 -13.45 11.83
C ALA A 70 1.32 -13.54 12.51
N GLY A 71 0.28 -13.74 11.71
CA GLY A 71 -1.12 -13.78 12.16
C GLY A 71 -1.78 -12.42 12.29
N LYS A 72 -1.10 -11.36 11.87
CA LYS A 72 -1.69 -10.02 11.78
C LYS A 72 -1.81 -9.55 10.35
N CYS A 73 -2.75 -8.65 10.14
CA CYS A 73 -2.94 -7.97 8.88
C CYS A 73 -3.01 -6.45 9.08
N LEU A 74 -2.58 -5.73 8.05
CA LEU A 74 -2.75 -4.30 7.94
C LEU A 74 -3.71 -4.02 6.78
N ILE A 75 -4.72 -3.21 7.04
CA ILE A 75 -5.55 -2.62 5.98
C ILE A 75 -5.09 -1.20 5.71
N ALA A 76 -4.80 -0.94 4.44
CA ALA A 76 -4.74 0.40 3.90
C ALA A 76 -6.09 0.70 3.25
N SER A 77 -6.79 1.72 3.74
CA SER A 77 -8.10 2.11 3.23
C SER A 77 -8.04 3.17 2.12
N MET A 78 -6.86 3.74 1.90
CA MET A 78 -6.63 4.73 0.85
C MET A 78 -5.16 4.76 0.43
N GLU A 79 -4.88 5.54 -0.62
CA GLU A 79 -3.53 5.75 -1.09
C GLU A 79 -2.77 6.66 -0.13
N VAL A 80 -1.68 6.14 0.48
CA VAL A 80 -0.84 6.91 1.41
C VAL A 80 0.64 6.57 1.25
N PRO A 81 1.53 7.58 1.22
CA PRO A 81 2.97 7.37 1.25
C PRO A 81 3.40 6.90 2.65
N ILE A 82 4.12 5.79 2.68
CA ILE A 82 4.61 5.18 3.91
C ILE A 82 6.13 4.95 3.86
N ARG A 83 6.72 4.81 5.04
CA ARG A 83 8.04 4.22 5.23
C ARG A 83 7.85 2.89 5.95
N ALA A 84 8.39 1.81 5.41
CA ALA A 84 8.27 0.49 5.99
C ALA A 84 9.63 -0.16 6.20
N GLU A 85 9.75 -1.03 7.19
CA GLU A 85 10.94 -1.81 7.49
C GLU A 85 10.52 -3.24 7.82
N ILE A 86 11.16 -4.21 7.19
CA ILE A 86 11.03 -5.63 7.55
C ILE A 86 12.08 -5.89 8.63
N THR A 87 11.63 -6.26 9.82
CA THR A 87 12.49 -6.39 11.01
C THR A 87 12.69 -7.84 11.42
N GLY A 88 11.72 -8.72 11.14
CA GLY A 88 11.77 -10.14 11.48
C GLY A 88 11.99 -11.00 10.24
N ALA A 89 13.24 -11.12 9.77
CA ALA A 89 13.62 -11.98 8.66
C ALA A 89 15.00 -12.60 8.91
N SER A 90 15.18 -13.87 8.52
CA SER A 90 16.47 -14.54 8.47
C SER A 90 16.49 -15.56 7.33
N PRO A 91 17.66 -16.10 6.90
CA PRO A 91 17.72 -17.13 5.87
C PRO A 91 16.90 -18.38 6.21
N ASP A 92 16.92 -18.82 7.45
CA ASP A 92 16.20 -20.02 7.91
C ASP A 92 14.71 -19.71 8.17
N ARG A 93 14.37 -18.46 8.43
CA ARG A 93 13.00 -18.02 8.70
C ARG A 93 12.72 -16.70 7.97
N PRO A 94 12.51 -16.76 6.64
CA PRO A 94 12.27 -15.56 5.85
C PRO A 94 11.00 -14.84 6.26
N TYR A 95 10.96 -13.53 6.08
CA TYR A 95 9.72 -12.79 6.12
C TYR A 95 8.85 -13.22 4.93
N LEU A 96 7.63 -13.65 5.21
CA LEU A 96 6.64 -14.05 4.21
C LEU A 96 5.35 -13.30 4.43
N ALA A 97 4.88 -12.66 3.38
CA ALA A 97 3.67 -11.86 3.39
C ALA A 97 3.06 -11.79 1.98
N PHE A 98 1.81 -11.37 1.93
CA PHE A 98 1.20 -10.94 0.69
C PHE A 98 0.41 -9.64 0.89
N SER A 99 0.15 -8.95 -0.20
CA SER A 99 -0.77 -7.81 -0.27
C SER A 99 -1.78 -8.07 -1.37
N LEU A 100 -3.06 -7.90 -1.06
CA LEU A 100 -4.17 -8.02 -1.98
C LEU A 100 -4.85 -6.65 -2.11
N ALA A 101 -4.94 -6.13 -3.33
CA ALA A 101 -5.66 -4.89 -3.60
C ALA A 101 -7.16 -5.07 -3.28
N LEU A 102 -7.74 -4.04 -2.69
CA LEU A 102 -9.18 -3.97 -2.41
C LEU A 102 -9.82 -3.01 -3.42
N ASP A 103 -10.72 -3.53 -4.24
CA ASP A 103 -11.41 -2.73 -5.24
C ASP A 103 -12.55 -1.91 -4.60
N PRO A 104 -12.51 -0.57 -4.67
CA PRO A 104 -13.57 0.28 -4.13
C PRO A 104 -14.94 0.03 -4.77
N ALA A 105 -14.99 -0.40 -6.03
CA ALA A 105 -16.25 -0.72 -6.71
C ALA A 105 -16.91 -1.94 -6.07
N THR A 106 -16.13 -3.00 -5.86
CA THR A 106 -16.58 -4.21 -5.14
C THR A 106 -17.07 -3.89 -3.72
N ILE A 107 -16.35 -3.01 -3.01
CA ILE A 107 -16.78 -2.56 -1.67
C ILE A 107 -18.12 -1.84 -1.76
N SER A 108 -18.29 -0.92 -2.70
CA SER A 108 -19.54 -0.15 -2.90
C SER A 108 -20.71 -1.07 -3.23
N ASP A 109 -20.51 -2.02 -4.13
CA ASP A 109 -21.56 -3.00 -4.52
C ASP A 109 -22.01 -3.86 -3.33
N LEU A 110 -21.05 -4.31 -2.51
CA LEU A 110 -21.38 -5.07 -1.30
C LEU A 110 -22.12 -4.23 -0.26
N LEU A 111 -21.77 -2.95 -0.12
CA LEU A 111 -22.48 -2.03 0.78
C LEU A 111 -23.91 -1.77 0.32
N LEU A 112 -24.16 -1.65 -0.99
CA LEU A 112 -25.52 -1.53 -1.53
C LEU A 112 -26.36 -2.77 -1.23
N ALA A 113 -25.77 -3.97 -1.32
CA ALA A 113 -26.43 -5.22 -0.99
C ALA A 113 -26.72 -5.37 0.53
N LEU A 114 -25.88 -4.78 1.40
CA LEU A 114 -26.09 -4.79 2.85
C LEU A 114 -27.19 -3.84 3.32
N GLY A 115 -27.53 -2.84 2.51
CA GLY A 115 -28.43 -1.77 2.91
C GLY A 115 -27.78 -0.78 3.92
N PRO A 116 -28.57 0.22 4.39
CA PRO A 116 -28.05 1.26 5.29
C PRO A 116 -27.62 0.66 6.63
N GLY A 117 -26.30 0.54 6.83
CA GLY A 117 -25.72 0.19 8.12
C GLY A 117 -25.79 1.35 9.10
N LYS A 118 -25.77 1.06 10.41
CA LYS A 118 -25.61 2.09 11.44
C LYS A 118 -24.22 2.71 11.29
N ASP A 119 -24.17 3.86 10.62
CA ASP A 119 -22.96 4.67 10.51
C ASP A 119 -22.61 5.22 11.89
N THR A 120 -21.65 4.63 12.54
CA THR A 120 -21.04 5.25 13.72
C THR A 120 -19.94 6.18 13.21
N ALA A 121 -20.07 7.48 13.52
CA ALA A 121 -19.13 8.53 13.17
C ALA A 121 -17.75 8.28 13.80
N ALA A 122 -16.96 7.39 13.19
CA ALA A 122 -15.59 7.15 13.59
C ALA A 122 -14.67 8.04 12.76
N ALA A 123 -13.59 8.51 13.38
CA ALA A 123 -12.54 9.22 12.66
C ALA A 123 -12.00 8.32 11.53
N PRO A 124 -11.84 8.86 10.32
CA PRO A 124 -11.29 8.11 9.20
C PRO A 124 -9.83 7.74 9.52
N ILE A 125 -9.50 6.45 9.37
CA ILE A 125 -8.16 5.91 9.62
C ILE A 125 -7.66 5.31 8.30
N ALA A 126 -6.53 5.83 7.81
CA ALA A 126 -5.93 5.36 6.56
C ALA A 126 -5.27 3.97 6.70
N LEU A 127 -4.70 3.66 7.86
CA LEU A 127 -4.07 2.38 8.16
C LEU A 127 -4.60 1.82 9.47
N ALA A 128 -4.90 0.53 9.50
CA ALA A 128 -5.29 -0.20 10.71
C ALA A 128 -4.65 -1.58 10.73
N VAL A 129 -4.19 -2.02 11.92
CA VAL A 129 -3.64 -3.36 12.16
C VAL A 129 -4.59 -4.14 13.04
N HIS A 130 -4.88 -5.38 12.62
CA HIS A 130 -5.73 -6.31 13.35
C HIS A 130 -5.15 -7.73 13.32
N ALA A 131 -5.63 -8.60 14.19
CA ALA A 131 -5.42 -10.03 14.04
C ALA A 131 -6.11 -10.50 12.75
N LEU A 132 -5.50 -11.46 12.05
CA LEU A 132 -6.14 -12.11 10.90
C LEU A 132 -7.29 -12.98 11.41
N GLU A 133 -8.50 -12.66 10.97
CA GLU A 133 -9.69 -13.45 11.32
C GLU A 133 -9.57 -14.88 10.74
N PRO A 134 -9.86 -15.93 11.53
CA PRO A 134 -9.77 -17.31 11.05
C PRO A 134 -10.62 -17.60 9.80
N ALA A 135 -11.75 -16.91 9.66
CA ALA A 135 -12.64 -17.03 8.49
C ALA A 135 -12.00 -16.59 7.17
N LEU A 136 -10.93 -15.77 7.24
CA LEU A 136 -10.20 -15.32 6.05
C LEU A 136 -9.18 -16.34 5.55
N ILE A 137 -8.74 -17.29 6.38
CA ILE A 137 -7.65 -18.21 6.04
C ILE A 137 -8.01 -19.08 4.83
N ASP A 138 -9.18 -19.71 4.85
CA ASP A 138 -9.62 -20.57 3.75
C ASP A 138 -9.75 -19.84 2.41
N PRO A 139 -10.51 -18.73 2.29
CA PRO A 139 -10.60 -18.02 1.01
C PRO A 139 -9.27 -17.46 0.52
N LEU A 140 -8.35 -17.07 1.42
CA LEU A 140 -7.00 -16.66 1.04
C LEU A 140 -6.17 -17.83 0.51
N CYS A 141 -6.28 -19.01 1.11
CA CYS A 141 -5.65 -20.24 0.59
C CYS A 141 -6.20 -20.60 -0.79
N ARG A 142 -7.53 -20.58 -0.98
CA ARG A 142 -8.17 -20.85 -2.26
C ARG A 142 -7.73 -19.87 -3.34
N LEU A 143 -7.62 -18.57 -3.01
CA LEU A 143 -7.14 -17.55 -3.94
C LEU A 143 -5.69 -17.83 -4.39
N LEU A 144 -4.78 -18.10 -3.45
CA LEU A 144 -3.38 -18.41 -3.77
C LEU A 144 -3.24 -19.71 -4.56
N ALA A 145 -4.05 -20.72 -4.28
CA ALA A 145 -4.05 -21.99 -5.00
C ALA A 145 -4.55 -21.86 -6.45
N LEU A 146 -5.31 -20.82 -6.80
CA LEU A 146 -5.73 -20.54 -8.17
C LEU A 146 -4.56 -20.24 -9.11
N CYS A 147 -3.41 -19.76 -8.60
CA CYS A 147 -2.22 -19.55 -9.42
C CYS A 147 -1.77 -20.83 -10.17
N ASP A 148 -2.11 -22.03 -9.64
CA ASP A 148 -1.81 -23.31 -10.26
C ASP A 148 -2.87 -23.74 -11.31
N ARG A 149 -3.93 -22.93 -11.46
CA ARG A 149 -5.08 -23.22 -12.34
C ARG A 149 -5.44 -22.01 -13.21
N PRO A 150 -4.59 -21.65 -14.18
CA PRO A 150 -4.75 -20.39 -14.93
C PRO A 150 -6.05 -20.29 -15.72
N ARG A 151 -6.67 -21.42 -16.09
CA ARG A 151 -7.99 -21.44 -16.78
C ARG A 151 -9.13 -20.98 -15.87
N ASP A 152 -9.01 -21.20 -14.56
CA ASP A 152 -10.05 -20.87 -13.57
C ASP A 152 -9.94 -19.41 -13.08
N LEU A 153 -8.76 -18.78 -13.24
CA LEU A 153 -8.46 -17.44 -12.75
C LEU A 153 -9.50 -16.38 -13.14
N PRO A 154 -9.89 -16.23 -14.43
CA PRO A 154 -10.80 -15.16 -14.83
C PRO A 154 -12.18 -15.24 -14.17
N ILE A 155 -12.60 -16.44 -13.77
CA ILE A 155 -13.93 -16.68 -13.19
C ILE A 155 -13.86 -16.74 -11.66
N LEU A 156 -12.96 -17.55 -11.10
CA LEU A 156 -12.96 -17.79 -9.66
C LEU A 156 -12.24 -16.72 -8.85
N SER A 157 -11.22 -16.07 -9.41
CA SER A 157 -10.49 -15.03 -8.66
C SER A 157 -11.39 -13.86 -8.22
N PRO A 158 -12.22 -13.26 -9.08
CA PRO A 158 -13.12 -12.19 -8.67
C PRO A 158 -14.15 -12.63 -7.61
N LEU A 159 -14.65 -13.86 -7.71
CA LEU A 159 -15.60 -14.40 -6.74
C LEU A 159 -14.98 -14.56 -5.35
N ILE A 160 -13.76 -15.12 -5.27
CA ILE A 160 -13.04 -15.28 -4.01
C ILE A 160 -12.62 -13.91 -3.44
N GLN A 161 -12.18 -12.98 -4.28
CA GLN A 161 -11.86 -11.62 -3.82
C GLN A 161 -13.10 -10.90 -3.27
N ARG A 162 -14.27 -11.12 -3.88
CA ARG A 162 -15.54 -10.61 -3.38
C ARG A 162 -15.91 -11.22 -2.02
N GLU A 163 -15.71 -12.54 -1.84
CA GLU A 163 -15.89 -13.22 -0.56
C GLU A 163 -14.95 -12.66 0.52
N ILE A 164 -13.66 -12.50 0.21
CA ILE A 164 -12.69 -11.90 1.13
C ILE A 164 -13.14 -10.49 1.52
N THR A 165 -13.54 -9.67 0.56
CA THR A 165 -14.01 -8.30 0.80
C THR A 165 -15.25 -8.30 1.69
N TRP A 166 -16.19 -9.22 1.48
CA TRP A 166 -17.37 -9.41 2.31
C TRP A 166 -17.02 -9.75 3.75
N LEU A 167 -16.11 -10.68 3.97
CA LEU A 167 -15.65 -11.06 5.32
C LEU A 167 -14.97 -9.88 6.02
N LEU A 168 -14.13 -9.13 5.31
CA LEU A 168 -13.49 -7.92 5.83
C LEU A 168 -14.51 -6.83 6.22
N LEU A 169 -15.57 -6.66 5.44
CA LEU A 169 -16.64 -5.69 5.73
C LEU A 169 -17.46 -6.06 6.97
N ASN A 170 -17.58 -7.34 7.30
CA ASN A 170 -18.30 -7.83 8.47
C ASN A 170 -17.40 -8.07 9.69
N GLY A 171 -16.08 -7.99 9.52
CA GLY A 171 -15.09 -8.13 10.58
C GLY A 171 -14.74 -6.79 11.27
N PRO A 172 -13.72 -6.81 12.14
CA PRO A 172 -13.26 -5.62 12.90
C PRO A 172 -12.85 -4.45 12.02
N MET A 173 -12.42 -4.73 10.79
CA MET A 173 -11.97 -3.74 9.80
C MET A 173 -13.10 -3.14 8.97
N GLY A 174 -14.31 -3.67 9.09
CA GLY A 174 -15.46 -3.28 8.27
C GLY A 174 -15.79 -1.79 8.37
N ARG A 175 -15.58 -1.19 9.54
CA ARG A 175 -15.81 0.26 9.73
C ARG A 175 -14.94 1.12 8.81
N ALA A 176 -13.65 0.83 8.72
CA ALA A 176 -12.72 1.57 7.86
C ALA A 176 -13.04 1.36 6.38
N LEU A 177 -13.34 0.12 5.98
CA LEU A 177 -13.67 -0.25 4.61
C LEU A 177 -15.01 0.33 4.15
N ARG A 178 -16.03 0.39 5.01
CA ARG A 178 -17.33 1.02 4.68
C ARG A 178 -17.14 2.47 4.26
N GLN A 179 -16.26 3.21 4.93
CA GLN A 179 -15.98 4.60 4.56
C GLN A 179 -15.32 4.76 3.18
N VAL A 180 -14.61 3.74 2.70
CA VAL A 180 -14.04 3.73 1.33
C VAL A 180 -15.14 3.60 0.28
N GLY A 181 -16.08 2.68 0.47
CA GLY A 181 -17.17 2.41 -0.49
C GLY A 181 -18.30 3.43 -0.48
N LEU A 182 -18.46 4.23 0.57
CA LEU A 182 -19.51 5.24 0.66
C LEU A 182 -19.09 6.55 -0.02
N ALA A 183 -19.57 6.80 -1.24
CA ALA A 183 -19.18 7.95 -2.08
C ALA A 183 -19.30 9.32 -1.41
N GLY A 184 -20.21 9.49 -0.45
CA GLY A 184 -20.41 10.71 0.32
C GLY A 184 -19.58 10.83 1.59
N SER A 185 -18.84 9.78 1.98
CA SER A 185 -18.06 9.77 3.22
C SER A 185 -16.92 10.81 3.18
N PRO A 186 -16.50 11.36 4.32
CA PRO A 186 -15.32 12.22 4.38
C PRO A 186 -14.07 11.55 3.80
N MET A 187 -13.90 10.25 4.00
CA MET A 187 -12.78 9.48 3.47
C MET A 187 -12.82 9.38 1.94
N ALA A 188 -13.97 9.05 1.33
CA ALA A 188 -14.13 9.01 -0.12
C ALA A 188 -13.89 10.38 -0.77
N ARG A 189 -14.30 11.46 -0.10
CA ARG A 189 -14.05 12.84 -0.55
C ARG A 189 -12.56 13.15 -0.54
N ILE A 190 -11.84 12.79 0.53
CA ILE A 190 -10.37 12.96 0.61
C ILE A 190 -9.67 12.05 -0.41
N ALA A 191 -10.12 10.81 -0.63
CA ALA A 191 -9.57 9.91 -1.63
C ALA A 191 -9.63 10.51 -3.06
N ARG A 192 -10.74 11.22 -3.42
CA ARG A 192 -10.80 11.94 -4.71
C ARG A 192 -9.76 13.06 -4.82
N ALA A 193 -9.55 13.82 -3.75
CA ALA A 193 -8.51 14.87 -3.74
C ALA A 193 -7.10 14.24 -3.83
N ILE A 194 -6.86 13.11 -3.19
CA ILE A 194 -5.60 12.35 -3.29
C ILE A 194 -5.38 11.87 -4.72
N ALA A 195 -6.40 11.33 -5.39
CA ALA A 195 -6.31 10.93 -6.80
C ALA A 195 -5.94 12.15 -7.68
N CYS A 196 -6.56 13.31 -7.45
CA CYS A 196 -6.21 14.55 -8.16
C CYS A 196 -4.74 14.95 -7.93
N ILE A 197 -4.23 14.87 -6.70
CA ILE A 197 -2.82 15.15 -6.39
C ILE A 197 -1.90 14.15 -7.11
N ARG A 198 -2.25 12.86 -7.13
CA ARG A 198 -1.48 11.82 -7.78
C ARG A 198 -1.39 12.04 -9.29
N ASP A 199 -2.53 12.36 -9.92
CA ASP A 199 -2.62 12.49 -11.39
C ASP A 199 -1.93 13.78 -11.88
N SER A 200 -1.72 14.75 -10.99
CA SER A 200 -1.05 16.04 -11.28
C SER A 200 0.07 16.38 -10.27
N PHE A 201 0.78 15.37 -9.79
CA PHE A 201 1.77 15.57 -8.71
C PHE A 201 2.91 16.52 -9.07
N ALA A 202 3.25 16.64 -10.37
CA ALA A 202 4.29 17.55 -10.86
C ALA A 202 3.84 19.02 -10.92
N ASP A 203 2.54 19.27 -10.96
CA ASP A 203 1.98 20.61 -11.11
C ASP A 203 1.94 21.38 -9.78
N GLN A 204 1.69 22.68 -9.87
CA GLN A 204 1.49 23.52 -8.70
C GLN A 204 0.18 23.16 -7.99
N LEU A 205 0.28 22.86 -6.68
CA LEU A 205 -0.87 22.46 -5.88
C LEU A 205 -1.79 23.64 -5.59
N SER A 206 -3.07 23.50 -5.94
CA SER A 206 -4.11 24.46 -5.56
C SER A 206 -5.01 23.86 -4.47
N ILE A 207 -4.85 24.32 -3.24
CA ILE A 207 -5.66 23.89 -2.11
C ILE A 207 -7.15 24.15 -2.36
N ARG A 208 -7.49 25.26 -3.00
CA ARG A 208 -8.86 25.60 -3.34
C ARG A 208 -9.48 24.58 -4.27
N LYS A 209 -8.80 24.23 -5.37
CA LYS A 209 -9.26 23.19 -6.29
C LYS A 209 -9.45 21.84 -5.60
N LEU A 210 -8.52 21.44 -4.73
CA LEU A 210 -8.62 20.17 -3.98
C LEU A 210 -9.79 20.18 -3.00
N ALA A 211 -10.04 21.30 -2.34
CA ALA A 211 -11.18 21.47 -1.45
C ALA A 211 -12.51 21.39 -2.23
N ASP A 212 -12.58 22.01 -3.42
CA ASP A 212 -13.73 21.95 -4.32
C ASP A 212 -13.98 20.50 -4.79
N VAL A 213 -12.93 19.76 -5.22
CA VAL A 213 -13.02 18.32 -5.58
C VAL A 213 -13.54 17.47 -4.41
N ALA A 214 -13.10 17.79 -3.19
CA ALA A 214 -13.59 17.12 -1.99
C ALA A 214 -14.98 17.57 -1.55
N GLY A 215 -15.56 18.64 -2.14
CA GLY A 215 -16.82 19.25 -1.71
C GLY A 215 -16.74 19.78 -0.28
N MET A 216 -15.63 20.43 0.08
CA MET A 216 -15.35 20.95 1.43
C MET A 216 -14.86 22.39 1.36
N SER A 217 -15.01 23.16 2.45
CA SER A 217 -14.25 24.40 2.60
C SER A 217 -12.76 24.11 2.75
N PRO A 218 -11.85 25.03 2.35
CA PRO A 218 -10.40 24.82 2.49
C PRO A 218 -9.96 24.44 3.91
N ALA A 219 -10.53 25.05 4.94
CA ALA A 219 -10.21 24.75 6.33
C ALA A 219 -10.67 23.34 6.73
N THR A 220 -11.88 22.94 6.33
CA THR A 220 -12.40 21.59 6.57
C THR A 220 -11.58 20.55 5.82
N PHE A 221 -11.24 20.83 4.55
CA PHE A 221 -10.37 19.96 3.75
C PHE A 221 -9.01 19.73 4.42
N HIS A 222 -8.32 20.80 4.83
CA HIS A 222 -7.04 20.67 5.52
C HIS A 222 -7.11 19.80 6.78
N ARG A 223 -8.15 20.01 7.61
CA ARG A 223 -8.34 19.25 8.84
C ARG A 223 -8.57 17.77 8.54
N HIS A 224 -9.49 17.44 7.61
CA HIS A 224 -9.79 16.05 7.25
C HIS A 224 -8.62 15.39 6.54
N PHE A 225 -7.96 16.07 5.61
CA PHE A 225 -6.81 15.55 4.91
C PHE A 225 -5.70 15.16 5.88
N LYS A 226 -5.36 16.06 6.83
CA LYS A 226 -4.34 15.78 7.86
C LYS A 226 -4.78 14.68 8.83
N ALA A 227 -6.05 14.65 9.23
CA ALA A 227 -6.57 13.62 10.13
C ALA A 227 -6.46 12.21 9.51
N VAL A 228 -6.64 12.10 8.19
CA VAL A 228 -6.60 10.83 7.46
C VAL A 228 -5.18 10.43 7.09
N THR A 229 -4.43 11.36 6.47
CA THR A 229 -3.09 11.06 5.91
C THR A 229 -1.94 11.33 6.86
N THR A 230 -2.19 11.95 8.02
CA THR A 230 -1.21 12.48 8.97
C THR A 230 -0.33 13.61 8.42
N MET A 231 -0.59 14.07 7.18
CA MET A 231 0.22 15.03 6.43
C MET A 231 -0.63 16.20 5.94
N THR A 232 0.01 17.32 5.67
CA THR A 232 -0.62 18.38 4.87
C THR A 232 -0.63 17.97 3.39
N PRO A 233 -1.54 18.53 2.54
CA PRO A 233 -1.56 18.24 1.10
C PRO A 233 -0.20 18.51 0.41
N VAL A 234 0.50 19.59 0.82
CA VAL A 234 1.83 19.94 0.30
C VAL A 234 2.89 18.89 0.69
N GLN A 235 2.87 18.42 1.94
CA GLN A 235 3.77 17.36 2.39
C GLN A 235 3.49 16.03 1.66
N TYR A 236 2.23 15.74 1.43
CA TYR A 236 1.80 14.55 0.71
C TYR A 236 2.29 14.59 -0.76
N GLN A 237 2.01 15.69 -1.49
CA GLN A 237 2.50 15.88 -2.86
C GLN A 237 4.04 15.76 -2.94
N LYS A 238 4.74 16.37 -1.99
CA LYS A 238 6.21 16.29 -1.93
C LYS A 238 6.70 14.84 -1.79
N GLN A 239 6.06 14.03 -0.96
CA GLN A 239 6.44 12.62 -0.82
C GLN A 239 6.19 11.84 -2.11
N LEU A 240 5.07 12.09 -2.80
CA LEU A 240 4.80 11.47 -4.10
C LEU A 240 5.88 11.85 -5.13
N ARG A 241 6.23 13.13 -5.24
CA ARG A 241 7.30 13.62 -6.13
C ARG A 241 8.62 12.90 -5.88
N LEU A 242 9.04 12.82 -4.62
CA LEU A 242 10.31 12.21 -4.27
C LEU A 242 10.31 10.68 -4.49
N GLN A 243 9.20 10.00 -4.25
CA GLN A 243 9.07 8.58 -4.55
C GLN A 243 9.09 8.31 -6.05
N GLU A 244 8.43 9.15 -6.86
CA GLU A 244 8.50 9.06 -8.30
C GLU A 244 9.91 9.35 -8.84
N ALA A 245 10.61 10.34 -8.27
CA ALA A 245 12.02 10.56 -8.58
C ALA A 245 12.86 9.31 -8.35
N ARG A 246 12.65 8.63 -7.22
CA ARG A 246 13.37 7.40 -6.89
C ARG A 246 13.09 6.30 -7.92
N ARG A 247 11.83 6.17 -8.35
CA ARG A 247 11.45 5.23 -9.42
C ARG A 247 12.14 5.56 -10.74
N LEU A 248 12.19 6.85 -11.13
CA LEU A 248 12.87 7.30 -12.35
C LEU A 248 14.40 7.09 -12.29
N LEU A 249 15.01 7.24 -11.11
CA LEU A 249 16.44 6.95 -10.90
C LEU A 249 16.76 5.47 -11.09
N LEU A 250 15.81 4.56 -10.90
CA LEU A 250 15.97 3.13 -11.12
C LEU A 250 15.98 2.76 -12.62
N SER A 251 15.21 3.46 -13.45
CA SER A 251 15.14 3.21 -14.89
C SER A 251 16.39 3.63 -15.69
N GLY A 252 17.33 4.35 -15.07
CA GLY A 252 18.74 4.38 -15.52
C GLY A 252 19.18 5.52 -16.43
N ASP A 253 18.30 6.18 -17.15
CA ASP A 253 18.69 7.00 -18.31
C ASP A 253 18.60 8.54 -18.13
N ALA A 254 18.18 9.01 -16.96
CA ALA A 254 17.94 10.45 -16.82
C ALA A 254 18.94 11.13 -15.87
N ASP A 255 19.47 12.27 -16.27
CA ASP A 255 20.22 13.19 -15.43
C ASP A 255 19.36 13.59 -14.19
N VAL A 256 20.01 13.67 -13.04
CA VAL A 256 19.38 14.03 -11.77
C VAL A 256 18.63 15.34 -11.83
N ALA A 257 19.20 16.35 -12.52
CA ALA A 257 18.54 17.66 -12.68
C ALA A 257 17.27 17.54 -13.53
N ARG A 258 17.33 16.76 -14.61
CA ARG A 258 16.17 16.51 -15.48
C ARG A 258 15.05 15.79 -14.72
N ILE A 259 15.38 14.81 -13.89
CA ILE A 259 14.39 14.15 -13.02
C ILE A 259 13.75 15.19 -12.08
N GLY A 260 14.55 16.05 -11.43
CA GLY A 260 14.04 17.10 -10.56
C GLY A 260 12.98 18.00 -11.24
N TYR A 261 13.26 18.44 -12.47
CA TYR A 261 12.28 19.23 -13.24
C TYR A 261 11.03 18.41 -13.63
N ALA A 262 11.21 17.16 -14.07
CA ALA A 262 10.10 16.30 -14.48
C ALA A 262 9.09 16.02 -13.37
N ILE A 263 9.54 16.02 -12.10
CA ILE A 263 8.67 15.83 -10.94
C ILE A 263 8.19 17.15 -10.31
N GLY A 264 8.42 18.31 -10.98
CA GLY A 264 7.87 19.59 -10.63
C GLY A 264 8.69 20.40 -9.61
N TYR A 265 10.01 20.18 -9.50
CA TYR A 265 10.91 21.10 -8.79
C TYR A 265 11.45 22.16 -9.74
N GLU A 266 11.48 23.39 -9.27
CA GLU A 266 12.05 24.52 -10.03
C GLU A 266 13.58 24.61 -9.87
N SER A 267 14.14 23.96 -8.85
CA SER A 267 15.58 23.99 -8.53
C SER A 267 16.12 22.58 -8.25
N PRO A 268 17.12 22.12 -9.04
CA PRO A 268 17.83 20.86 -8.77
C PRO A 268 18.48 20.81 -7.37
N SER A 269 18.93 21.94 -6.86
CA SER A 269 19.52 22.03 -5.52
C SER A 269 18.47 21.83 -4.42
N GLN A 270 17.26 22.37 -4.60
CA GLN A 270 16.15 22.13 -3.69
C GLN A 270 15.74 20.65 -3.73
N PHE A 271 15.57 20.09 -4.94
CA PHE A 271 15.29 18.67 -5.12
C PHE A 271 16.29 17.78 -4.40
N SER A 272 17.59 17.96 -4.66
CA SER A 272 18.66 17.13 -4.08
C SER A 272 18.68 17.20 -2.54
N ARG A 273 18.45 18.38 -1.97
CA ARG A 273 18.40 18.58 -0.51
C ARG A 273 17.18 17.86 0.12
N GLU A 274 15.99 18.00 -0.50
CA GLU A 274 14.77 17.37 -0.01
C GLU A 274 14.80 15.84 -0.21
N TYR A 275 15.36 15.37 -1.33
CA TYR A 275 15.58 13.95 -1.60
C TYR A 275 16.48 13.32 -0.52
N ARG A 276 17.66 13.95 -0.27
CA ARG A 276 18.58 13.48 0.78
C ARG A 276 17.93 13.46 2.15
N ARG A 277 17.08 14.44 2.48
CA ARG A 277 16.37 14.46 3.76
C ARG A 277 15.41 13.28 3.92
N LEU A 278 14.75 12.84 2.84
CA LEU A 278 13.80 11.73 2.88
C LEU A 278 14.50 10.38 2.82
N PHE A 279 15.47 10.20 1.93
CA PHE A 279 16.10 8.91 1.64
C PHE A 279 17.49 8.72 2.29
N GLY A 280 18.01 9.75 2.96
CA GLY A 280 19.33 9.70 3.63
C GLY A 280 20.52 9.94 2.72
N GLN A 281 20.37 9.78 1.40
CA GLN A 281 21.44 9.90 0.40
C GLN A 281 21.06 10.87 -0.73
N PRO A 282 22.04 11.50 -1.42
CA PRO A 282 21.80 12.25 -2.62
C PRO A 282 21.21 11.37 -3.74
N PRO A 283 20.33 11.93 -4.61
CA PRO A 283 19.60 11.15 -5.63
C PRO A 283 20.50 10.34 -6.56
N GLY A 284 21.63 10.92 -7.04
CA GLY A 284 22.56 10.22 -7.92
C GLY A 284 23.23 9.01 -7.26
N ARG A 285 23.61 9.12 -5.98
CA ARG A 285 24.23 8.02 -5.23
C ARG A 285 23.20 6.93 -4.88
N ASP A 286 22.03 7.31 -4.42
CA ASP A 286 20.95 6.36 -4.11
C ASP A 286 20.54 5.56 -5.36
N GLY A 287 20.37 6.23 -6.51
CA GLY A 287 20.06 5.56 -7.77
C GLY A 287 21.13 4.56 -8.23
N GLN A 288 22.42 4.88 -8.06
CA GLN A 288 23.50 3.95 -8.37
C GLN A 288 23.51 2.74 -7.44
N GLU A 289 23.34 2.97 -6.14
CA GLU A 289 23.34 1.90 -5.13
C GLU A 289 22.18 0.94 -5.30
N ILE A 290 20.97 1.44 -5.55
CA ILE A 290 19.78 0.61 -5.76
C ILE A 290 19.94 -0.20 -7.05
N ARG A 291 20.41 0.39 -8.14
CA ARG A 291 20.67 -0.35 -9.39
C ARG A 291 21.68 -1.48 -9.17
N ARG A 292 22.76 -1.22 -8.43
CA ARG A 292 23.77 -2.25 -8.10
C ARG A 292 23.17 -3.43 -7.34
N VAL A 293 22.20 -3.16 -6.44
CA VAL A 293 21.55 -4.21 -5.64
C VAL A 293 20.51 -4.97 -6.47
N LEU A 294 19.83 -4.29 -7.42
CA LEU A 294 18.79 -4.90 -8.24
C LEU A 294 19.33 -5.60 -9.50
N THR A 295 20.54 -5.25 -9.97
CA THR A 295 21.19 -5.96 -11.06
C THR A 295 21.87 -7.19 -10.46
N PRO A 296 21.43 -8.44 -10.74
CA PRO A 296 22.16 -9.62 -10.34
C PRO A 296 23.56 -9.51 -10.96
N GLN A 297 24.61 -9.83 -10.18
CA GLN A 297 25.93 -10.02 -10.73
C GLN A 297 25.86 -11.22 -11.71
N ILE A 298 25.56 -10.93 -12.98
CA ILE A 298 25.75 -11.87 -14.07
C ILE A 298 27.25 -11.80 -14.36
N GLY A 299 28.00 -12.77 -13.84
CA GLY A 299 29.34 -13.03 -14.37
C GLY A 299 30.47 -12.97 -13.34
N ALA A 300 30.91 -14.10 -12.86
CA ALA A 300 32.26 -14.61 -13.07
C ALA A 300 32.25 -16.11 -12.79
#